data_c35478c0c3937f27ac5006064070dc86
#
_entry.id   c35478c0c3937f27ac5006064070dc86
#
_cell.length_a   1.000
_cell.length_b   1.000
_cell.length_c   1.000
_cell.angle_alpha   90.00
_cell.angle_beta   90.00
_cell.angle_gamma   90.00
#
_symmetry.space_group_name_H-M   'P 1'
#
loop_
_entity.id
_entity.type
_entity.pdbx_description
1 polymer ?
#
loop_
_entity_poly.entity_id
_entity_poly.type
_entity_poly.pdbx_seq_one_letter_code
_entity_poly.pdbx_strand_id
1 'polypeptide(L)'
;MKTFKRILVVIAATAWSSLVSAQSSSTPDGDVDKVGIAKKLANPIANMISVPLQYEFSRGIGKNQGGSEQTLLFQPVMPFNLGGGDTFIVRPIVAGVREVSVQAANGQSFSGYGIASVTVESFYAPNTNSSWIWGIGPYAVSPSGNSGKFGSQETGAGVTGVVLNRHGPWTYGLLGYQSWSVGGNPSFGTQNNLYGQPFVAFTNKDAFTYTVNMEAQYNYDTHRTSNPLYAGVSKLMVFDGVPLQFAAGPMYYISNTPGGPSGWGARATATLVILK
;
A
#
# COMPACT_ATOMS: atom_id res chain seq x y z
N MET A 1 18.93 24.17 -12.23
CA MET A 1 18.78 22.72 -12.04
C MET A 1 19.45 22.16 -10.77
N LYS A 2 19.90 23.00 -9.83
CA LYS A 2 20.56 22.56 -8.57
C LYS A 2 19.76 22.82 -7.28
N THR A 3 18.59 23.46 -7.36
CA THR A 3 17.83 23.94 -6.18
C THR A 3 16.73 22.96 -5.73
N PHE A 4 16.33 22.02 -6.57
CA PHE A 4 15.21 21.09 -6.26
C PHE A 4 15.61 19.87 -5.42
N LYS A 5 16.90 19.52 -5.35
CA LYS A 5 17.37 18.39 -4.52
C LYS A 5 17.34 18.64 -3.01
N ARG A 6 17.21 19.92 -2.57
CA ARG A 6 17.24 20.27 -1.14
C ARG A 6 15.86 20.32 -0.47
N ILE A 7 14.78 20.41 -1.24
CA ILE A 7 13.42 20.59 -0.67
C ILE A 7 12.80 19.24 -0.23
N LEU A 8 13.10 18.14 -0.94
CA LEU A 8 12.55 16.81 -0.59
C LEU A 8 13.14 16.24 0.71
N VAL A 9 14.37 16.61 1.05
CA VAL A 9 15.05 16.15 2.28
C VAL A 9 14.60 16.95 3.51
N VAL A 10 14.17 18.20 3.34
CA VAL A 10 13.79 19.08 4.46
C VAL A 10 12.38 18.80 4.96
N ILE A 11 11.45 18.37 4.11
CA ILE A 11 10.08 18.04 4.55
C ILE A 11 10.04 16.73 5.36
N ALA A 12 10.92 15.77 5.07
CA ALA A 12 11.06 14.55 5.87
C ALA A 12 11.72 14.81 7.24
N ALA A 13 12.61 15.82 7.33
CA ALA A 13 13.36 16.11 8.57
C ALA A 13 12.56 16.97 9.57
N THR A 14 11.66 17.85 9.12
CA THR A 14 10.88 18.72 10.03
C THR A 14 9.66 18.02 10.65
N ALA A 15 9.13 16.97 9.99
CA ALA A 15 8.08 16.13 10.60
C ALA A 15 8.65 15.17 11.66
N TRP A 16 9.94 14.91 11.64
CA TRP A 16 10.58 13.96 12.56
C TRP A 16 10.95 14.58 13.93
N SER A 17 11.20 15.89 13.98
CA SER A 17 11.63 16.56 15.21
C SER A 17 10.53 16.72 16.28
N SER A 18 9.26 16.63 15.92
CA SER A 18 8.13 16.70 16.87
C SER A 18 7.63 15.33 17.37
N LEU A 19 8.05 14.23 16.75
CA LEU A 19 7.68 12.87 17.16
C LEU A 19 8.72 12.17 18.06
N VAL A 20 9.94 12.72 18.17
CA VAL A 20 11.04 12.10 18.94
C VAL A 20 11.04 12.49 20.43
N SER A 21 10.13 13.35 20.87
CA SER A 21 10.01 13.73 22.31
C SER A 21 9.17 12.76 23.15
N ALA A 22 8.74 11.61 22.62
CA ALA A 22 8.08 10.56 23.38
C ALA A 22 9.12 9.53 23.85
N GLN A 23 9.64 9.79 25.04
CA GLN A 23 10.33 8.87 25.96
C GLN A 23 11.16 7.74 25.35
N SER A 24 12.47 7.93 25.31
CA SER A 24 13.46 6.86 25.27
C SER A 24 13.44 6.06 26.59
N SER A 25 12.54 5.11 26.74
CA SER A 25 12.78 3.98 27.61
C SER A 25 13.62 3.00 26.80
N SER A 26 14.91 2.96 27.08
CA SER A 26 15.85 1.97 26.54
C SER A 26 15.49 0.58 27.07
N THR A 27 14.56 -0.12 26.39
CA THR A 27 14.33 -1.54 26.60
C THR A 27 15.45 -2.28 25.86
N PRO A 28 16.22 -3.18 26.51
CA PRO A 28 17.23 -3.97 25.82
C PRO A 28 16.62 -4.76 24.65
N ASP A 29 17.37 -4.94 23.58
CA ASP A 29 16.97 -5.63 22.32
C ASP A 29 16.37 -7.05 22.53
N GLY A 30 16.44 -7.60 23.74
CA GLY A 30 15.96 -8.93 24.12
C GLY A 30 14.46 -9.04 24.45
N ASP A 31 13.73 -7.93 24.64
CA ASP A 31 12.37 -7.97 25.19
C ASP A 31 11.27 -7.65 24.15
N VAL A 32 11.61 -7.35 22.92
CA VAL A 32 10.64 -7.06 21.86
C VAL A 32 10.18 -8.36 21.18
N ASP A 33 8.87 -8.66 21.25
CA ASP A 33 8.26 -9.82 20.56
C ASP A 33 8.28 -9.63 19.03
N LYS A 34 9.43 -9.89 18.43
CA LYS A 34 9.64 -9.76 16.96
C LYS A 34 8.67 -10.63 16.16
N VAL A 35 8.38 -11.84 16.62
CA VAL A 35 7.48 -12.78 15.92
C VAL A 35 6.02 -12.31 16.00
N GLY A 36 5.59 -11.88 17.18
CA GLY A 36 4.25 -11.34 17.36
C GLY A 36 3.99 -10.08 16.55
N ILE A 37 4.98 -9.16 16.50
CA ILE A 37 4.90 -7.95 15.66
C ILE A 37 4.87 -8.32 14.18
N ALA A 38 5.73 -9.22 13.71
CA ALA A 38 5.74 -9.67 12.32
C ALA A 38 4.40 -10.29 11.90
N LYS A 39 3.79 -11.12 12.77
CA LYS A 39 2.44 -11.67 12.56
C LYS A 39 1.35 -10.59 12.53
N LYS A 40 1.46 -9.54 13.37
CA LYS A 40 0.54 -8.41 13.35
C LYS A 40 0.66 -7.62 12.06
N LEU A 41 1.87 -7.41 11.54
CA LEU A 41 2.10 -6.71 10.27
C LEU A 41 1.50 -7.43 9.04
N ALA A 42 1.32 -8.74 9.12
CA ALA A 42 0.61 -9.50 8.08
C ALA A 42 -0.92 -9.27 8.08
N ASN A 43 -1.46 -8.58 9.10
CA ASN A 43 -2.86 -8.19 9.20
C ASN A 43 -3.04 -6.72 8.82
N PRO A 44 -3.72 -6.38 7.71
CA PRO A 44 -3.87 -4.99 7.23
C PRO A 44 -4.71 -4.09 8.16
N ILE A 45 -5.45 -4.68 9.11
CA ILE A 45 -6.24 -3.96 10.13
C ILE A 45 -5.77 -4.28 11.56
N ALA A 46 -4.48 -4.52 11.75
CA ALA A 46 -3.94 -4.74 13.09
C ALA A 46 -4.10 -3.50 13.98
N ASN A 47 -4.42 -3.71 15.26
CA ASN A 47 -4.38 -2.65 16.26
C ASN A 47 -2.93 -2.31 16.61
N MET A 48 -2.21 -1.75 15.65
CA MET A 48 -0.80 -1.37 15.75
C MET A 48 -0.48 -0.27 14.75
N ILE A 49 0.16 0.80 15.20
CA ILE A 49 0.61 1.86 14.28
C ILE A 49 1.77 1.33 13.47
N SER A 50 1.63 1.38 12.15
CA SER A 50 2.70 1.05 11.22
C SER A 50 2.77 2.06 10.07
N VAL A 51 3.97 2.32 9.59
CA VAL A 51 4.24 3.30 8.54
C VAL A 51 5.03 2.63 7.41
N PRO A 52 4.35 1.93 6.50
CA PRO A 52 4.98 1.35 5.32
C PRO A 52 5.35 2.43 4.30
N LEU A 53 6.57 2.34 3.79
CA LEU A 53 7.03 3.01 2.59
C LEU A 53 7.35 1.92 1.56
N GLN A 54 6.52 1.81 0.52
CA GLN A 54 6.62 0.74 -0.48
C GLN A 54 7.07 1.32 -1.81
N TYR A 55 8.09 0.71 -2.38
CA TYR A 55 8.57 1.00 -3.73
C TYR A 55 8.20 -0.15 -4.66
N GLU A 56 7.68 0.18 -5.82
CA GLU A 56 7.38 -0.75 -6.89
C GLU A 56 8.06 -0.33 -8.19
N PHE A 57 8.55 -1.32 -8.91
CA PHE A 57 9.07 -1.17 -10.25
C PHE A 57 8.27 -2.05 -11.21
N SER A 58 7.72 -1.46 -12.26
CA SER A 58 6.97 -2.13 -13.32
C SER A 58 7.50 -1.73 -14.68
N ARG A 59 7.34 -2.61 -15.66
CA ARG A 59 7.74 -2.39 -17.05
C ARG A 59 6.65 -2.83 -18.00
N GLY A 60 6.92 -2.73 -19.30
CA GLY A 60 5.98 -3.11 -20.34
C GLY A 60 4.86 -2.11 -20.53
N ILE A 61 5.09 -0.82 -20.20
CA ILE A 61 4.09 0.24 -20.23
C ILE A 61 4.17 1.00 -21.56
N GLY A 62 3.03 1.53 -21.97
CA GLY A 62 2.87 2.27 -23.21
C GLY A 62 2.58 1.38 -24.42
N LYS A 63 2.29 2.02 -25.56
CA LYS A 63 1.86 1.33 -26.80
C LYS A 63 2.87 0.29 -27.29
N ASN A 64 4.15 0.59 -27.17
CA ASN A 64 5.26 -0.27 -27.60
C ASN A 64 5.80 -1.20 -26.50
N GLN A 65 5.19 -1.15 -25.28
CA GLN A 65 5.64 -1.89 -24.10
C GLN A 65 7.11 -1.63 -23.70
N GLY A 66 7.70 -0.54 -24.18
CA GLY A 66 9.08 -0.16 -23.89
C GLY A 66 9.25 0.72 -22.66
N GLY A 67 8.17 1.22 -22.08
CA GLY A 67 8.18 2.09 -20.90
C GLY A 67 8.30 1.33 -19.58
N SER A 68 8.66 2.08 -18.53
CA SER A 68 8.66 1.59 -17.15
C SER A 68 8.04 2.60 -16.20
N GLU A 69 7.56 2.11 -15.06
CA GLU A 69 6.99 2.89 -13.99
C GLU A 69 7.65 2.53 -12.66
N GLN A 70 7.84 3.53 -11.86
CA GLN A 70 8.29 3.44 -10.47
C GLN A 70 7.22 4.09 -9.60
N THR A 71 6.67 3.34 -8.67
CA THR A 71 5.66 3.84 -7.74
C THR A 71 6.21 3.84 -6.33
N LEU A 72 6.05 4.94 -5.61
CA LEU A 72 6.35 5.05 -4.20
C LEU A 72 5.05 5.28 -3.44
N LEU A 73 4.69 4.32 -2.59
CA LEU A 73 3.47 4.36 -1.78
C LEU A 73 3.82 4.64 -0.33
N PHE A 74 3.23 5.68 0.22
CA PHE A 74 3.24 5.97 1.65
C PHE A 74 1.87 5.58 2.23
N GLN A 75 1.82 4.59 3.14
CA GLN A 75 0.57 3.92 3.53
C GLN A 75 0.45 3.72 5.06
N PRO A 76 0.48 4.78 5.89
CA PRO A 76 0.40 4.60 7.34
C PRO A 76 -0.93 3.94 7.75
N VAL A 77 -0.85 3.06 8.75
CA VAL A 77 -1.99 2.42 9.39
C VAL A 77 -2.13 3.00 10.80
N MET A 78 -3.27 3.61 11.07
CA MET A 78 -3.54 4.32 12.31
C MET A 78 -4.78 3.74 13.00
N PRO A 79 -4.61 2.89 14.03
CA PRO A 79 -5.71 2.36 14.81
C PRO A 79 -6.14 3.32 15.94
N PHE A 80 -7.44 3.47 16.11
CA PHE A 80 -8.09 4.23 17.17
C PHE A 80 -8.99 3.28 17.97
N ASN A 81 -8.74 3.13 19.26
CA ASN A 81 -9.55 2.28 20.13
C ASN A 81 -10.90 2.93 20.43
N LEU A 82 -11.99 2.21 20.22
CA LEU A 82 -13.36 2.67 20.47
C LEU A 82 -13.92 2.21 21.83
N GLY A 83 -13.16 1.41 22.58
CA GLY A 83 -13.62 0.73 23.78
C GLY A 83 -14.14 -0.68 23.50
N GLY A 84 -14.31 -1.51 24.53
CA GLY A 84 -14.75 -2.90 24.37
C GLY A 84 -13.81 -3.82 23.55
N GLY A 85 -12.67 -3.29 23.11
CA GLY A 85 -11.73 -3.96 22.22
C GLY A 85 -11.95 -3.68 20.73
N ASP A 86 -13.00 -2.95 20.38
CA ASP A 86 -13.27 -2.51 19.00
C ASP A 86 -12.25 -1.46 18.57
N THR A 87 -11.93 -1.46 17.28
CA THR A 87 -10.94 -0.55 16.71
C THR A 87 -11.47 0.09 15.43
N PHE A 88 -11.26 1.40 15.30
CA PHE A 88 -11.41 2.11 14.03
C PHE A 88 -10.03 2.33 13.43
N ILE A 89 -9.81 1.87 12.20
CA ILE A 89 -8.52 1.96 11.52
C ILE A 89 -8.64 2.93 10.36
N VAL A 90 -7.67 3.84 10.21
CA VAL A 90 -7.55 4.75 9.06
C VAL A 90 -6.24 4.45 8.34
N ARG A 91 -6.32 4.27 7.03
CA ARG A 91 -5.19 4.01 6.12
C ARG A 91 -5.20 5.04 4.98
N PRO A 92 -4.55 6.19 5.11
CA PRO A 92 -4.28 7.04 3.96
C PRO A 92 -3.18 6.39 3.11
N ILE A 93 -3.33 6.48 1.79
CA ILE A 93 -2.37 5.96 0.81
C ILE A 93 -2.07 7.09 -0.17
N VAL A 94 -0.80 7.49 -0.23
CA VAL A 94 -0.32 8.49 -1.19
C VAL A 94 0.60 7.80 -2.19
N ALA A 95 0.23 7.86 -3.47
CA ALA A 95 0.98 7.22 -4.56
C ALA A 95 1.74 8.27 -5.36
N GLY A 96 3.07 8.27 -5.24
CA GLY A 96 3.98 9.00 -6.15
C GLY A 96 4.40 8.10 -7.29
N VAL A 97 4.30 8.58 -8.52
CA VAL A 97 4.60 7.81 -9.74
C VAL A 97 5.67 8.53 -10.56
N ARG A 98 6.58 7.75 -11.11
CA ARG A 98 7.55 8.17 -12.12
C ARG A 98 7.47 7.24 -13.32
N GLU A 99 7.16 7.78 -14.48
CA GLU A 99 7.17 7.05 -15.75
C GLU A 99 8.40 7.42 -16.57
N VAL A 100 8.96 6.43 -17.28
CA VAL A 100 10.14 6.60 -18.11
C VAL A 100 9.90 5.95 -19.48
N SER A 101 10.09 6.73 -20.53
CA SER A 101 9.99 6.29 -21.94
C SER A 101 8.64 5.66 -22.29
N VAL A 102 7.55 6.13 -21.68
CA VAL A 102 6.20 5.62 -21.97
C VAL A 102 5.71 6.16 -23.31
N GLN A 103 5.39 5.29 -24.24
CA GLN A 103 4.86 5.68 -25.54
C GLN A 103 3.33 5.80 -25.49
N ALA A 104 2.83 7.00 -25.77
CA ALA A 104 1.40 7.27 -25.90
C ALA A 104 0.81 6.69 -27.19
N ALA A 105 -0.52 6.69 -27.31
CA ALA A 105 -1.24 6.17 -28.48
C ALA A 105 -0.85 6.89 -29.80
N ASN A 106 -0.49 8.17 -29.74
CA ASN A 106 -0.03 8.98 -30.88
C ASN A 106 1.42 8.70 -31.29
N GLY A 107 2.13 7.77 -30.62
CA GLY A 107 3.51 7.39 -30.89
C GLY A 107 4.58 8.25 -30.22
N GLN A 108 4.20 9.34 -29.55
CA GLN A 108 5.14 10.17 -28.79
C GLN A 108 5.51 9.47 -27.46
N SER A 109 6.78 9.53 -27.11
CA SER A 109 7.25 9.03 -25.80
C SER A 109 7.38 10.18 -24.82
N PHE A 110 7.03 9.93 -23.57
CA PHE A 110 7.24 10.89 -22.50
C PHE A 110 7.90 10.24 -21.30
N SER A 111 8.49 11.05 -20.44
CA SER A 111 8.97 10.70 -19.12
C SER A 111 8.57 11.79 -18.15
N GLY A 112 8.18 11.42 -16.96
CA GLY A 112 7.72 12.39 -15.97
C GLY A 112 7.49 11.77 -14.61
N TYR A 113 7.11 12.60 -13.66
CA TYR A 113 6.74 12.17 -12.30
C TYR A 113 5.58 13.00 -11.77
N GLY A 114 4.86 12.43 -10.83
CA GLY A 114 3.74 13.11 -10.19
C GLY A 114 3.13 12.28 -9.06
N ILE A 115 2.07 12.82 -8.46
CA ILE A 115 1.23 12.09 -7.51
C ILE A 115 0.04 11.53 -8.30
N ALA A 116 -0.15 10.22 -8.26
CA ALA A 116 -1.24 9.55 -9.01
C ALA A 116 -2.58 9.70 -8.29
N SER A 117 -2.61 9.50 -6.98
CA SER A 117 -3.84 9.60 -6.18
C SER A 117 -3.53 9.74 -4.69
N VAL A 118 -4.52 10.21 -3.95
CA VAL A 118 -4.58 10.10 -2.49
C VAL A 118 -5.83 9.31 -2.16
N THR A 119 -5.64 8.15 -1.53
CA THR A 119 -6.72 7.25 -1.14
C THR A 119 -6.83 7.22 0.38
N VAL A 120 -8.04 7.10 0.91
CA VAL A 120 -8.28 6.83 2.32
C VAL A 120 -9.20 5.62 2.43
N GLU A 121 -8.70 4.59 3.08
CA GLU A 121 -9.49 3.44 3.52
C GLU A 121 -9.71 3.54 5.03
N SER A 122 -10.91 3.25 5.49
CA SER A 122 -11.22 3.20 6.91
C SER A 122 -11.98 1.93 7.24
N PHE A 123 -11.71 1.36 8.41
CA PHE A 123 -12.33 0.10 8.83
C PHE A 123 -12.81 0.20 10.27
N TYR A 124 -14.07 -0.11 10.50
CA TYR A 124 -14.53 -0.55 11.80
C TYR A 124 -14.20 -2.03 11.93
N ALA A 125 -13.40 -2.40 12.91
CA ALA A 125 -12.99 -3.76 13.21
C ALA A 125 -13.47 -4.12 14.64
N PRO A 126 -14.53 -4.93 14.78
CA PRO A 126 -15.02 -5.34 16.08
C PRO A 126 -14.07 -6.33 16.72
N ASN A 127 -14.04 -6.29 18.05
CA ASN A 127 -13.38 -7.34 18.83
C ASN A 127 -14.23 -8.61 18.78
N THR A 128 -13.71 -9.63 18.14
CA THR A 128 -14.38 -10.92 18.04
C THR A 128 -13.62 -11.98 18.84
N ASN A 129 -14.35 -12.85 19.52
CA ASN A 129 -13.76 -14.03 20.19
C ASN A 129 -13.46 -15.18 19.19
N SER A 130 -13.25 -14.84 17.93
CA SER A 130 -13.00 -15.74 16.82
C SER A 130 -11.59 -15.62 16.30
N SER A 131 -11.07 -16.68 15.69
CA SER A 131 -9.85 -16.62 14.87
C SER A 131 -10.03 -15.79 13.58
N TRP A 132 -11.28 -15.54 13.19
CA TRP A 132 -11.62 -14.67 12.08
C TRP A 132 -11.68 -13.22 12.53
N ILE A 133 -10.93 -12.39 11.84
CA ILE A 133 -10.87 -10.94 12.02
C ILE A 133 -11.48 -10.32 10.76
N TRP A 134 -12.32 -9.33 10.93
CA TRP A 134 -12.91 -8.61 9.81
C TRP A 134 -13.05 -7.12 10.12
N GLY A 135 -13.16 -6.34 9.08
CA GLY A 135 -13.45 -4.93 9.17
C GLY A 135 -14.13 -4.43 7.90
N ILE A 136 -14.96 -3.42 8.04
CA ILE A 136 -15.67 -2.78 6.94
C ILE A 136 -15.71 -1.27 7.18
N GLY A 137 -15.72 -0.50 6.09
CA GLY A 137 -15.84 0.95 6.23
C GLY A 137 -15.82 1.71 4.91
N PRO A 138 -15.80 3.04 4.97
CA PRO A 138 -15.77 3.88 3.79
C PRO A 138 -14.41 3.85 3.09
N TYR A 139 -14.47 4.00 1.78
CA TYR A 139 -13.35 4.19 0.86
C TYR A 139 -13.53 5.54 0.17
N ALA A 140 -12.46 6.30 0.03
CA ALA A 140 -12.43 7.51 -0.77
C ALA A 140 -11.11 7.65 -1.51
N VAL A 141 -11.15 8.12 -2.74
CA VAL A 141 -9.97 8.44 -3.54
C VAL A 141 -10.14 9.82 -4.16
N SER A 142 -9.13 10.64 -4.02
CA SER A 142 -9.05 11.97 -4.62
C SER A 142 -8.02 11.97 -5.73
N PRO A 143 -8.28 12.63 -6.87
CA PRO A 143 -7.28 12.84 -7.89
C PRO A 143 -6.12 13.66 -7.35
N SER A 144 -4.96 13.45 -7.90
CA SER A 144 -3.85 14.36 -7.70
C SER A 144 -3.97 15.58 -8.62
N GLY A 145 -3.33 16.70 -8.25
CA GLY A 145 -3.32 17.91 -9.06
C GLY A 145 -2.52 17.81 -10.38
N ASN A 146 -2.12 16.62 -10.83
CA ASN A 146 -1.18 16.43 -11.95
C ASN A 146 -1.86 16.18 -13.31
N SER A 147 -2.99 16.79 -13.57
CA SER A 147 -3.56 16.90 -14.94
C SER A 147 -3.87 15.56 -15.64
N GLY A 148 -4.18 14.48 -14.89
CA GLY A 148 -4.55 13.18 -15.46
C GLY A 148 -3.44 12.40 -16.14
N LYS A 149 -2.18 12.83 -16.05
CA LYS A 149 -1.04 12.12 -16.66
C LYS A 149 -0.65 10.85 -15.91
N PHE A 150 -0.83 10.84 -14.58
CA PHE A 150 -0.36 9.77 -13.69
C PHE A 150 -1.49 9.14 -12.87
N GLY A 151 -2.73 9.44 -13.19
CA GLY A 151 -3.90 8.92 -12.48
C GLY A 151 -5.19 9.51 -13.00
N SER A 152 -6.33 9.07 -12.45
CA SER A 152 -7.64 9.61 -12.79
C SER A 152 -7.79 11.05 -12.26
N GLN A 153 -8.58 11.88 -12.98
CA GLN A 153 -9.03 13.19 -12.50
C GLN A 153 -10.42 13.13 -11.86
N GLU A 154 -10.91 11.95 -11.56
CA GLU A 154 -12.15 11.78 -10.83
C GLU A 154 -11.92 11.47 -9.35
N THR A 155 -12.81 12.01 -8.54
CA THR A 155 -12.98 11.61 -7.14
C THR A 155 -13.86 10.38 -7.09
N GLY A 156 -13.44 9.38 -6.33
CA GLY A 156 -14.22 8.18 -6.07
C GLY A 156 -14.60 8.07 -4.60
N ALA A 157 -15.77 7.49 -4.37
CA ALA A 157 -16.23 7.10 -3.05
C ALA A 157 -16.76 5.67 -3.11
N GLY A 158 -16.69 4.94 -1.99
CA GLY A 158 -17.10 3.55 -1.97
C GLY A 158 -17.05 2.91 -0.61
N VAL A 159 -17.00 1.60 -0.63
CA VAL A 159 -16.87 0.77 0.57
C VAL A 159 -15.64 -0.12 0.46
N THR A 160 -14.96 -0.32 1.57
CA THR A 160 -13.84 -1.26 1.69
C THR A 160 -14.13 -2.26 2.79
N GLY A 161 -13.57 -3.46 2.65
CA GLY A 161 -13.72 -4.51 3.62
C GLY A 161 -12.53 -5.46 3.62
N VAL A 162 -12.33 -6.10 4.74
CA VAL A 162 -11.31 -7.13 4.90
C VAL A 162 -11.84 -8.24 5.79
N VAL A 163 -11.50 -9.46 5.44
CA VAL A 163 -11.68 -10.65 6.28
C VAL A 163 -10.41 -11.48 6.24
N LEU A 164 -9.96 -11.92 7.40
CA LEU A 164 -8.76 -12.74 7.51
C LEU A 164 -8.86 -13.72 8.68
N ASN A 165 -8.06 -14.75 8.62
CA ASN A 165 -7.89 -15.71 9.72
C ASN A 165 -6.40 -15.79 10.09
N ARG A 166 -6.13 -16.03 11.38
CA ARG A 166 -4.79 -16.30 11.90
C ARG A 166 -4.79 -17.65 12.58
N HIS A 167 -3.98 -18.57 12.04
CA HIS A 167 -3.82 -19.90 12.61
C HIS A 167 -2.35 -20.29 12.72
N GLY A 168 -1.83 -20.31 13.94
CA GLY A 168 -0.42 -20.60 14.21
C GLY A 168 0.52 -19.59 13.53
N PRO A 169 1.39 -20.03 12.60
CA PRO A 169 2.28 -19.16 11.83
C PRO A 169 1.59 -18.52 10.60
N TRP A 170 0.40 -18.94 10.25
CA TRP A 170 -0.31 -18.53 9.05
C TRP A 170 -1.26 -17.37 9.30
N THR A 171 -1.28 -16.42 8.35
CA THR A 171 -2.29 -15.37 8.20
C THR A 171 -2.76 -15.39 6.76
N TYR A 172 -4.05 -15.50 6.53
CA TYR A 172 -4.61 -15.49 5.18
C TYR A 172 -5.97 -14.80 5.16
N GLY A 173 -6.29 -14.16 4.04
CA GLY A 173 -7.52 -13.40 3.94
C GLY A 173 -7.72 -12.74 2.59
N LEU A 174 -8.71 -11.88 2.57
CA LEU A 174 -9.11 -11.06 1.42
C LEU A 174 -9.38 -9.65 1.90
N LEU A 175 -8.74 -8.67 1.29
CA LEU A 175 -9.07 -7.25 1.37
C LEU A 175 -9.69 -6.84 0.03
N GLY A 176 -10.65 -5.95 0.05
CA GLY A 176 -11.22 -5.45 -1.19
C GLY A 176 -12.00 -4.17 -1.02
N TYR A 177 -12.27 -3.49 -2.13
CA TYR A 177 -13.16 -2.35 -2.17
C TYR A 177 -13.97 -2.32 -3.47
N GLN A 178 -15.13 -1.68 -3.40
CA GLN A 178 -15.87 -1.18 -4.54
C GLN A 178 -15.93 0.34 -4.44
N SER A 179 -15.55 1.04 -5.51
CA SER A 179 -15.65 2.50 -5.62
C SER A 179 -16.48 2.90 -6.83
N TRP A 180 -17.03 4.09 -6.75
CA TRP A 180 -17.82 4.74 -7.81
C TRP A 180 -17.32 6.17 -7.99
N SER A 181 -17.31 6.67 -9.22
CA SER A 181 -17.05 8.08 -9.51
C SER A 181 -18.14 8.96 -8.91
N VAL A 182 -17.76 9.98 -8.15
CA VAL A 182 -18.67 10.92 -7.51
C VAL A 182 -18.47 12.36 -7.98
N GLY A 183 -17.45 12.63 -8.79
CA GLY A 183 -17.17 13.93 -9.40
C GLY A 183 -15.80 13.99 -10.04
N GLY A 184 -15.58 14.98 -10.89
CA GLY A 184 -14.32 15.20 -11.59
C GLY A 184 -14.48 15.16 -13.10
N ASN A 185 -13.41 14.82 -13.83
CA ASN A 185 -13.39 14.80 -15.28
C ASN A 185 -13.19 13.36 -15.82
N PRO A 186 -14.25 12.70 -16.33
CA PRO A 186 -14.16 11.30 -16.77
C PRO A 186 -13.25 11.09 -18.00
N SER A 187 -12.90 12.15 -18.74
CA SER A 187 -12.00 12.06 -19.88
C SER A 187 -10.58 11.59 -19.51
N PHE A 188 -10.22 11.66 -18.22
CA PHE A 188 -8.91 11.27 -17.69
C PHE A 188 -8.98 10.03 -16.78
N GLY A 189 -9.95 9.15 -17.03
CA GLY A 189 -10.17 7.91 -16.30
C GLY A 189 -11.27 8.03 -15.26
N THR A 190 -11.86 6.89 -14.90
CA THR A 190 -12.97 6.79 -13.97
C THR A 190 -12.57 6.04 -12.70
N GLN A 191 -13.35 6.21 -11.63
CA GLN A 191 -13.14 5.56 -10.34
C GLN A 191 -14.15 4.43 -10.06
N ASN A 192 -14.82 3.92 -11.10
CA ASN A 192 -15.76 2.80 -10.96
C ASN A 192 -14.98 1.47 -10.96
N ASN A 193 -14.40 1.14 -9.80
CA ASN A 193 -13.45 0.02 -9.66
C ASN A 193 -13.90 -1.00 -8.64
N LEU A 194 -13.78 -2.27 -8.99
CA LEU A 194 -13.74 -3.38 -8.05
C LEU A 194 -12.28 -3.79 -7.83
N TYR A 195 -11.87 -3.91 -6.57
CA TYR A 195 -10.55 -4.37 -6.19
C TYR A 195 -10.66 -5.54 -5.22
N GLY A 196 -9.80 -6.52 -5.38
CA GLY A 196 -9.68 -7.65 -4.48
C GLY A 196 -8.22 -8.06 -4.31
N GLN A 197 -7.79 -8.23 -3.06
CA GLN A 197 -6.44 -8.65 -2.70
C GLN A 197 -6.50 -9.89 -1.80
N PRO A 198 -6.63 -11.10 -2.37
CA PRO A 198 -6.37 -12.32 -1.62
C PRO A 198 -4.90 -12.38 -1.24
N PHE A 199 -4.62 -12.79 0.00
CA PHE A 199 -3.25 -12.90 0.50
C PHE A 199 -3.08 -14.09 1.44
N VAL A 200 -1.86 -14.62 1.48
CA VAL A 200 -1.41 -15.59 2.46
C VAL A 200 0.00 -15.22 2.92
N ALA A 201 0.25 -15.31 4.22
CA ALA A 201 1.52 -15.06 4.85
C ALA A 201 1.87 -16.17 5.85
N PHE A 202 3.12 -16.58 5.87
CA PHE A 202 3.68 -17.53 6.84
C PHE A 202 4.82 -16.86 7.59
N THR A 203 4.69 -16.70 8.91
CA THR A 203 5.72 -16.11 9.77
C THR A 203 6.42 -17.20 10.58
N ASN A 204 7.74 -17.35 10.40
CA ASN A 204 8.54 -18.33 11.14
C ASN A 204 8.99 -17.80 12.52
N LYS A 205 9.69 -18.65 13.28
CA LYS A 205 10.18 -18.33 14.62
C LYS A 205 11.27 -17.26 14.64
N ASP A 206 11.91 -17.01 13.52
CA ASP A 206 12.98 -16.00 13.37
C ASP A 206 12.43 -14.66 12.87
N ALA A 207 11.10 -14.47 12.90
CA ALA A 207 10.40 -13.29 12.40
C ALA A 207 10.65 -12.99 10.89
N PHE A 208 10.91 -14.02 10.09
CA PHE A 208 10.73 -13.95 8.65
C PHE A 208 9.28 -14.20 8.30
N THR A 209 8.74 -13.41 7.40
CA THR A 209 7.39 -13.62 6.85
C THR A 209 7.49 -13.80 5.34
N TYR A 210 6.97 -14.91 4.84
CA TYR A 210 6.83 -15.21 3.42
C TYR A 210 5.40 -14.88 3.03
N THR A 211 5.22 -14.03 2.02
CA THR A 211 3.90 -13.52 1.61
C THR A 211 3.68 -13.76 0.13
N VAL A 212 2.49 -14.21 -0.22
CA VAL A 212 1.96 -14.21 -1.58
C VAL A 212 0.64 -13.46 -1.57
N ASN A 213 0.46 -12.53 -2.48
CA ASN A 213 -0.81 -11.86 -2.72
C ASN A 213 -1.01 -11.58 -4.22
N MET A 214 -2.27 -11.42 -4.61
CA MET A 214 -2.64 -10.95 -5.93
C MET A 214 -3.51 -9.69 -5.76
N GLU A 215 -3.21 -8.64 -6.51
CA GLU A 215 -3.98 -7.40 -6.51
C GLU A 215 -4.83 -7.35 -7.78
N ALA A 216 -6.06 -7.85 -7.68
CA ALA A 216 -6.98 -7.89 -8.81
C ALA A 216 -7.82 -6.62 -8.85
N GLN A 217 -7.70 -5.85 -9.92
CA GLN A 217 -8.50 -4.65 -10.15
C GLN A 217 -9.26 -4.77 -11.47
N TYR A 218 -10.54 -4.38 -11.44
CA TYR A 218 -11.39 -4.27 -12.61
C TYR A 218 -12.11 -2.92 -12.62
N ASN A 219 -12.01 -2.19 -13.73
CA ASN A 219 -12.75 -0.95 -13.94
C ASN A 219 -13.96 -1.22 -14.83
N TYR A 220 -15.15 -0.95 -14.32
CA TYR A 220 -16.42 -1.26 -15.00
C TYR A 220 -16.69 -0.38 -16.22
N ASP A 221 -16.21 0.85 -16.25
CA ASP A 221 -16.49 1.78 -17.35
C ASP A 221 -15.58 1.52 -18.55
N THR A 222 -14.34 1.14 -18.28
CA THR A 222 -13.34 0.89 -19.32
C THR A 222 -13.17 -0.58 -19.65
N HIS A 223 -13.77 -1.50 -18.86
CA HIS A 223 -13.60 -2.94 -18.94
C HIS A 223 -12.13 -3.39 -18.85
N ARG A 224 -11.32 -2.64 -18.09
CA ARG A 224 -9.89 -2.86 -17.95
C ARG A 224 -9.59 -3.60 -16.67
N THR A 225 -8.57 -4.45 -16.73
CA THR A 225 -8.11 -5.24 -15.60
C THR A 225 -6.60 -5.10 -15.42
N SER A 226 -6.15 -5.17 -14.16
CA SER A 226 -4.73 -5.25 -13.81
C SER A 226 -4.60 -6.22 -12.64
N ASN A 227 -3.82 -7.28 -12.81
CA ASN A 227 -3.71 -8.35 -11.83
C ASN A 227 -2.23 -8.71 -11.57
N PRO A 228 -1.47 -7.88 -10.82
CA PRO A 228 -0.15 -8.27 -10.36
C PRO A 228 -0.22 -9.34 -9.27
N LEU A 229 0.56 -10.39 -9.43
CA LEU A 229 0.88 -11.37 -8.41
C LEU A 229 2.21 -10.98 -7.78
N TYR A 230 2.26 -10.91 -6.45
CA TYR A 230 3.46 -10.65 -5.68
C TYR A 230 3.82 -11.88 -4.83
N ALA A 231 5.09 -12.21 -4.79
CA ALA A 231 5.65 -13.16 -3.83
C ALA A 231 6.90 -12.54 -3.19
N GLY A 232 6.95 -12.49 -1.87
CA GLY A 232 8.04 -11.83 -1.19
C GLY A 232 8.38 -12.41 0.17
N VAL A 233 9.54 -12.01 0.66
CA VAL A 233 10.01 -12.29 2.01
C VAL A 233 10.24 -10.99 2.74
N SER A 234 9.87 -10.96 4.02
CA SER A 234 10.18 -9.86 4.93
C SER A 234 10.87 -10.35 6.18
N LYS A 235 11.63 -9.46 6.81
CA LYS A 235 12.30 -9.68 8.10
C LYS A 235 12.01 -8.51 9.01
N LEU A 236 11.49 -8.80 10.20
CA LEU A 236 11.42 -7.83 11.28
C LEU A 236 12.73 -7.81 12.07
N MET A 237 13.29 -6.63 12.20
CA MET A 237 14.49 -6.34 12.98
C MET A 237 14.15 -5.24 14.00
N VAL A 238 14.95 -5.14 15.06
CA VAL A 238 14.81 -4.09 16.06
C VAL A 238 16.14 -3.35 16.14
N PHE A 239 16.10 -2.04 16.00
CA PHE A 239 17.25 -1.14 16.09
C PHE A 239 17.00 -0.14 17.21
N ASP A 240 17.80 -0.17 18.24
CA ASP A 240 17.65 0.68 19.43
C ASP A 240 16.21 0.69 20.00
N GLY A 241 15.59 -0.52 20.08
CA GLY A 241 14.22 -0.68 20.55
C GLY A 241 13.12 -0.35 19.53
N VAL A 242 13.46 0.13 18.32
CA VAL A 242 12.52 0.47 17.25
C VAL A 242 12.36 -0.69 16.28
N PRO A 243 11.17 -1.30 16.17
CA PRO A 243 10.93 -2.36 15.20
C PRO A 243 10.81 -1.81 13.78
N LEU A 244 11.60 -2.37 12.87
CA LEU A 244 11.59 -2.09 11.44
C LEU A 244 11.45 -3.40 10.68
N GLN A 245 10.53 -3.46 9.71
CA GLN A 245 10.39 -4.59 8.81
C GLN A 245 10.83 -4.19 7.40
N PHE A 246 11.68 -5.01 6.80
CA PHE A 246 12.07 -4.88 5.40
C PHE A 246 11.51 -6.07 4.63
N ALA A 247 10.84 -5.79 3.52
CA ALA A 247 10.27 -6.78 2.60
C ALA A 247 10.79 -6.56 1.19
N ALA A 248 10.99 -7.63 0.44
CA ALA A 248 11.28 -7.55 -0.99
C ALA A 248 10.79 -8.81 -1.70
N GLY A 249 10.46 -8.65 -3.00
CA GLY A 249 10.09 -9.78 -3.83
C GLY A 249 9.73 -9.38 -5.26
N PRO A 250 9.67 -10.36 -6.17
CA PRO A 250 9.19 -10.18 -7.52
C PRO A 250 7.68 -9.95 -7.57
N MET A 251 7.26 -9.23 -8.61
CA MET A 251 5.88 -9.14 -9.06
C MET A 251 5.77 -9.67 -10.48
N TYR A 252 4.60 -10.19 -10.84
CA TYR A 252 4.29 -10.60 -12.22
C TYR A 252 2.85 -10.21 -12.57
N TYR A 253 2.68 -9.46 -13.64
CA TYR A 253 1.36 -9.09 -14.15
C TYR A 253 0.76 -10.23 -14.95
N ILE A 254 -0.20 -10.96 -14.36
CA ILE A 254 -0.89 -12.11 -14.99
C ILE A 254 -1.79 -11.62 -16.13
N SER A 255 -2.47 -10.49 -15.89
CA SER A 255 -3.22 -9.78 -16.92
C SER A 255 -3.03 -8.28 -16.75
N ASN A 256 -3.11 -7.58 -17.87
CA ASN A 256 -2.88 -6.14 -17.89
C ASN A 256 -3.83 -5.44 -18.86
N THR A 257 -4.09 -4.21 -18.57
CA THR A 257 -4.71 -3.26 -19.50
C THR A 257 -3.80 -3.00 -20.69
N PRO A 258 -4.31 -2.91 -21.93
CA PRO A 258 -3.51 -2.48 -23.06
C PRO A 258 -2.77 -1.16 -22.79
N GLY A 259 -1.44 -1.19 -22.89
CA GLY A 259 -0.57 -0.06 -22.55
C GLY A 259 -0.26 0.09 -21.06
N GLY A 260 -0.82 -0.72 -20.19
CA GLY A 260 -0.46 -0.83 -18.78
C GLY A 260 0.74 -1.75 -18.52
N PRO A 261 1.18 -1.86 -17.25
CA PRO A 261 2.32 -2.70 -16.86
C PRO A 261 2.14 -4.16 -17.30
N SER A 262 3.21 -4.81 -17.72
CA SER A 262 3.20 -6.21 -18.17
C SER A 262 4.48 -6.95 -17.78
N GLY A 263 4.35 -8.28 -17.60
CA GLY A 263 5.47 -9.15 -17.27
C GLY A 263 6.03 -8.93 -15.86
N TRP A 264 7.34 -9.01 -15.72
CA TRP A 264 8.00 -8.96 -14.41
C TRP A 264 8.22 -7.54 -13.89
N GLY A 265 7.98 -7.38 -12.61
CA GLY A 265 8.28 -6.21 -11.79
C GLY A 265 8.95 -6.62 -10.46
N ALA A 266 9.12 -5.66 -9.58
CA ALA A 266 9.67 -5.89 -8.24
C ALA A 266 9.02 -4.94 -7.23
N ARG A 267 8.90 -5.40 -5.97
CA ARG A 267 8.42 -4.61 -4.84
C ARG A 267 9.40 -4.70 -3.69
N ALA A 268 9.65 -3.56 -3.04
CA ALA A 268 10.39 -3.48 -1.78
C ALA A 268 9.62 -2.58 -0.81
N THR A 269 9.59 -2.94 0.46
CA THR A 269 8.88 -2.17 1.50
C THR A 269 9.74 -2.05 2.74
N ALA A 270 9.80 -0.85 3.30
CA ALA A 270 10.30 -0.60 4.64
C ALA A 270 9.14 -0.15 5.53
N THR A 271 8.92 -0.83 6.64
CA THR A 271 7.81 -0.54 7.56
C THR A 271 8.36 -0.19 8.94
N LEU A 272 8.13 1.04 9.38
CA LEU A 272 8.35 1.46 10.75
C LEU A 272 7.15 1.03 11.60
N VAL A 273 7.39 0.45 12.77
CA VAL A 273 6.37 0.11 13.76
C VAL A 273 6.51 1.02 14.97
N ILE A 274 5.41 1.63 15.39
CA ILE A 274 5.37 2.46 16.59
C ILE A 274 4.66 1.64 17.68
N LEU A 275 5.43 1.22 18.67
CA LEU A 275 4.90 0.56 19.87
C LEU A 275 4.28 1.62 20.78
N LYS A 276 3.08 1.33 21.30
CA LYS A 276 2.40 2.16 22.29
C LYS A 276 2.74 1.69 23.68
#